data_cd4d5baba9019a2388ee84a98afa9db1
#
_entry.id   cd4d5baba9019a2388ee84a98afa9db1
#
_cell.length_a   1.000
_cell.length_b   1.000
_cell.length_c   1.000
_cell.angle_alpha   90.00
_cell.angle_beta   90.00
_cell.angle_gamma   90.00
#
_symmetry.space_group_name_H-M   'P 1'
#
loop_
_entity.id
_entity.type
_entity.pdbx_description
1 polymer ?
#
loop_
_entity_poly.entity_id
_entity_poly.type
_entity_poly.pdbx_seq_one_letter_code
_entity_poly.pdbx_strand_id
1 'polypeptide(L)'
;MPVTVFYEHLIEQGEIPKNHASYFTIYRLLKKHNLIGKEILPMPERKRFAYDQINELWQGDLSHGHTIRVHGKAQKTFLIAYIDDCSRLVPYAQFFPSEKFDGLRVVTKEAVLRCGKPKRIYSDNGKIYRSEVLQYACAEMGITLIHTQPYDPQSKGKIERFFRTVQTRFYPLLELNPPKSLDELNERFWRWLEEEYHRKPHASLDGKTPHEVFQSQVEQVVWIEDIDWLDAIFLKREHRKVKADGTITLNKQLYEVPPRFIGQSIELRYDERGVYVYEDGKRVAEAIRVRLEDNAHVKRHRSPFAAVPGKEGEHGV
;
A
#
# COMPACT_ATOMS: atom_id res chain seq x y z
N MET A 1 -11.30 -38.57 -6.80
CA MET A 1 -12.77 -38.70 -6.97
C MET A 1 -13.45 -38.28 -5.67
N PRO A 2 -14.50 -37.47 -5.66
CA PRO A 2 -15.28 -37.17 -4.46
C PRO A 2 -15.90 -38.41 -3.86
N VAL A 3 -15.98 -38.48 -2.52
CA VAL A 3 -16.54 -39.69 -1.84
C VAL A 3 -18.00 -39.92 -2.17
N THR A 4 -18.75 -38.87 -2.48
CA THR A 4 -20.14 -38.95 -2.95
C THR A 4 -20.24 -39.76 -4.25
N VAL A 5 -19.43 -39.38 -5.26
CA VAL A 5 -19.39 -40.07 -6.56
C VAL A 5 -18.89 -41.51 -6.42
N PHE A 6 -17.90 -41.73 -5.53
CA PHE A 6 -17.44 -43.08 -5.23
C PHE A 6 -18.53 -43.95 -4.59
N TYR A 7 -19.30 -43.39 -3.66
CA TYR A 7 -20.42 -44.08 -3.02
C TYR A 7 -21.53 -44.43 -4.02
N GLU A 8 -21.90 -43.51 -4.88
CA GLU A 8 -22.87 -43.71 -5.95
C GLU A 8 -22.40 -44.82 -6.92
N HIS A 9 -21.14 -44.79 -7.30
CA HIS A 9 -20.54 -45.79 -8.18
C HIS A 9 -20.55 -47.20 -7.56
N LEU A 10 -20.27 -47.36 -6.27
CA LEU A 10 -20.34 -48.67 -5.59
C LEU A 10 -21.74 -49.25 -5.58
N ILE A 11 -22.77 -48.41 -5.50
CA ILE A 11 -24.18 -48.83 -5.57
C ILE A 11 -24.54 -49.23 -7.02
N GLU A 12 -24.13 -48.45 -8.01
CA GLU A 12 -24.39 -48.71 -9.43
C GLU A 12 -23.71 -50.01 -9.92
N GLN A 13 -22.51 -50.30 -9.43
CA GLN A 13 -21.78 -51.51 -9.76
C GLN A 13 -22.30 -52.74 -8.97
N GLY A 14 -23.26 -52.58 -8.05
CA GLY A 14 -23.77 -53.64 -7.22
C GLY A 14 -22.83 -54.17 -6.15
N GLU A 15 -21.70 -53.47 -5.92
CA GLU A 15 -20.72 -53.81 -4.87
C GLU A 15 -21.30 -53.60 -3.45
N ILE A 16 -22.22 -52.67 -3.33
CA ILE A 16 -22.97 -52.44 -2.09
C ILE A 16 -24.47 -52.46 -2.42
N PRO A 17 -25.26 -53.35 -1.78
CA PRO A 17 -26.71 -53.36 -1.98
C PRO A 17 -27.32 -52.02 -1.55
N LYS A 18 -28.29 -51.53 -2.29
CA LYS A 18 -29.02 -50.30 -2.00
C LYS A 18 -29.59 -50.37 -0.56
N ASN A 19 -29.26 -49.46 0.30
CA ASN A 19 -29.60 -49.38 1.74
C ASN A 19 -28.81 -50.33 2.69
N HIS A 20 -27.76 -51.00 2.25
CA HIS A 20 -26.94 -51.83 3.14
C HIS A 20 -25.96 -50.96 4.00
N ALA A 21 -25.41 -49.89 3.44
CA ALA A 21 -24.57 -48.96 4.16
C ALA A 21 -24.91 -47.53 3.73
N SER A 22 -24.96 -46.60 4.72
CA SER A 22 -25.16 -45.20 4.41
C SER A 22 -23.86 -44.54 3.89
N TYR A 23 -24.01 -43.45 3.15
CA TYR A 23 -22.87 -42.62 2.75
C TYR A 23 -21.90 -42.31 3.93
N PHE A 24 -22.45 -41.94 5.10
CA PHE A 24 -21.64 -41.64 6.28
C PHE A 24 -20.90 -42.87 6.83
N THR A 25 -21.41 -44.06 6.65
CA THR A 25 -20.75 -45.31 7.02
C THR A 25 -19.51 -45.53 6.16
N ILE A 26 -19.67 -45.41 4.83
CA ILE A 26 -18.57 -45.51 3.87
C ILE A 26 -17.55 -44.38 4.10
N TYR A 27 -18.00 -43.17 4.29
CA TYR A 27 -17.10 -42.02 4.60
C TYR A 27 -16.25 -42.30 5.83
N ARG A 28 -16.85 -42.78 6.95
CA ARG A 28 -16.11 -43.10 8.18
C ARG A 28 -15.12 -44.25 7.97
N LEU A 29 -15.51 -45.25 7.21
CA LEU A 29 -14.63 -46.38 6.86
C LEU A 29 -13.40 -45.90 6.08
N LEU A 30 -13.63 -45.14 5.01
CA LEU A 30 -12.55 -44.57 4.21
C LEU A 30 -11.64 -43.68 5.02
N LYS A 31 -12.21 -42.87 5.91
CA LYS A 31 -11.43 -42.00 6.85
C LYS A 31 -10.61 -42.80 7.84
N LYS A 32 -11.20 -43.88 8.41
CA LYS A 32 -10.51 -44.78 9.34
C LYS A 32 -9.29 -45.45 8.71
N HIS A 33 -9.38 -45.78 7.44
CA HIS A 33 -8.30 -46.38 6.67
C HIS A 33 -7.40 -45.41 5.92
N ASN A 34 -7.51 -44.10 6.21
CA ASN A 34 -6.75 -43.04 5.57
C ASN A 34 -6.86 -42.98 4.02
N LEU A 35 -7.97 -43.51 3.48
CA LEU A 35 -8.22 -43.53 2.05
C LEU A 35 -8.89 -42.24 1.53
N ILE A 36 -9.33 -41.38 2.42
CA ILE A 36 -9.79 -40.00 2.16
C ILE A 36 -8.97 -39.03 3.00
N GLY A 37 -8.19 -38.28 2.33
CA GLY A 37 -7.42 -37.16 2.86
C GLY A 37 -6.98 -36.33 1.67
N LYS A 38 -6.78 -35.06 1.88
CA LYS A 38 -5.91 -34.33 0.93
C LYS A 38 -4.58 -35.06 0.94
N GLU A 39 -4.08 -35.47 -0.22
CA GLU A 39 -2.66 -35.76 -0.36
C GLU A 39 -1.93 -34.57 0.24
N ILE A 40 -1.36 -34.78 1.41
CA ILE A 40 -0.43 -33.83 1.98
C ILE A 40 0.83 -34.01 1.14
N LEU A 41 0.88 -33.33 -0.02
CA LEU A 41 2.14 -33.11 -0.69
C LEU A 41 3.09 -32.64 0.40
N PRO A 42 4.29 -33.23 0.56
CA PRO A 42 5.24 -32.79 1.55
C PRO A 42 5.44 -31.30 1.33
N MET A 43 4.92 -30.50 2.26
CA MET A 43 5.16 -29.06 2.24
C MET A 43 6.66 -28.87 2.36
N PRO A 44 7.29 -28.10 1.46
CA PRO A 44 8.71 -27.84 1.60
C PRO A 44 8.95 -27.36 3.01
N GLU A 45 10.01 -27.87 3.68
CA GLU A 45 10.40 -27.47 5.03
C GLU A 45 10.52 -25.95 5.08
N ARG A 46 9.51 -25.30 5.65
CA ARG A 46 9.47 -23.85 5.79
C ARG A 46 10.08 -23.51 7.14
N LYS A 47 11.34 -23.15 7.12
CA LYS A 47 12.02 -22.63 8.31
C LYS A 47 11.44 -21.27 8.66
N ARG A 48 11.04 -21.09 9.93
CA ARG A 48 10.77 -19.76 10.47
C ARG A 48 12.03 -18.94 10.32
N PHE A 49 11.97 -17.85 9.55
CA PHE A 49 13.07 -16.93 9.42
C PHE A 49 12.72 -15.61 10.13
N ALA A 50 13.71 -14.98 10.70
CA ALA A 50 13.68 -13.60 11.11
C ALA A 50 14.97 -12.98 10.60
N TYR A 51 14.91 -11.80 10.05
CA TYR A 51 16.10 -11.04 9.73
C TYR A 51 16.73 -10.52 11.02
N ASP A 52 18.07 -10.49 11.05
CA ASP A 52 18.82 -10.04 12.23
C ASP A 52 19.03 -8.52 12.25
N GLN A 53 18.80 -7.85 11.11
CA GLN A 53 18.96 -6.41 10.97
C GLN A 53 17.63 -5.71 10.73
N ILE A 54 17.46 -4.56 11.37
CA ILE A 54 16.34 -3.66 11.10
C ILE A 54 16.38 -3.19 9.64
N ASN A 55 15.22 -2.85 9.09
CA ASN A 55 15.08 -2.37 7.71
C ASN A 55 15.60 -3.34 6.62
N GLU A 56 15.90 -4.60 6.98
CA GLU A 56 16.22 -5.63 5.98
C GLU A 56 14.99 -6.04 5.19
N LEU A 57 13.86 -6.20 5.88
CA LEU A 57 12.57 -6.54 5.31
C LEU A 57 11.43 -5.87 6.10
N TRP A 58 10.57 -5.16 5.39
CA TRP A 58 9.26 -4.77 5.90
C TRP A 58 8.17 -5.64 5.30
N GLN A 59 7.23 -6.08 6.12
CA GLN A 59 6.00 -6.72 5.65
C GLN A 59 4.91 -5.64 5.58
N GLY A 60 4.28 -5.49 4.41
CA GLY A 60 3.18 -4.56 4.19
C GLY A 60 1.87 -5.28 3.96
N ASP A 61 0.78 -4.80 4.56
CA ASP A 61 -0.55 -5.36 4.36
C ASP A 61 -1.66 -4.36 4.66
N LEU A 62 -2.88 -4.70 4.20
CA LEU A 62 -4.10 -3.96 4.45
C LEU A 62 -5.10 -4.86 5.18
N SER A 63 -5.69 -4.37 6.24
CA SER A 63 -6.75 -5.04 7.00
C SER A 63 -8.00 -4.19 7.07
N HIS A 64 -9.18 -4.83 7.07
CA HIS A 64 -10.42 -4.14 7.42
C HIS A 64 -10.31 -3.55 8.83
N GLY A 65 -10.59 -2.25 8.94
CA GLY A 65 -10.54 -1.49 10.16
C GLY A 65 -11.86 -1.52 10.94
N HIS A 66 -11.85 -0.88 12.10
CA HIS A 66 -13.06 -0.68 12.89
C HIS A 66 -14.03 0.27 12.18
N THR A 67 -15.32 -0.06 12.13
CA THR A 67 -16.34 0.81 11.56
C THR A 67 -16.66 1.95 12.53
N ILE A 68 -16.51 3.20 12.08
CA ILE A 68 -16.81 4.39 12.89
C ILE A 68 -18.13 5.02 12.46
N ARG A 69 -18.69 5.87 13.32
CA ARG A 69 -19.89 6.64 13.00
C ARG A 69 -19.54 8.11 12.81
N VAL A 70 -19.65 8.60 11.57
CA VAL A 70 -19.41 10.01 11.23
C VAL A 70 -20.76 10.64 10.84
N HIS A 71 -21.17 11.69 11.54
CA HIS A 71 -22.48 12.33 11.34
C HIS A 71 -23.65 11.33 11.35
N GLY A 72 -23.61 10.34 12.25
CA GLY A 72 -24.66 9.32 12.38
C GLY A 72 -24.62 8.19 11.35
N LYS A 73 -23.77 8.28 10.33
CA LYS A 73 -23.61 7.25 9.29
C LYS A 73 -22.42 6.32 9.59
N ALA A 74 -22.63 5.03 9.39
CA ALA A 74 -21.55 4.05 9.49
C ALA A 74 -20.55 4.23 8.35
N GLN A 75 -19.27 4.39 8.70
CA GLN A 75 -18.16 4.49 7.76
C GLN A 75 -17.18 3.35 8.01
N LYS A 76 -16.99 2.51 6.99
CA LYS A 76 -15.92 1.49 7.00
C LYS A 76 -14.57 2.17 6.97
N THR A 77 -13.59 1.57 7.64
CA THR A 77 -12.20 1.99 7.57
C THR A 77 -11.28 0.84 7.19
N PHE A 78 -10.09 1.16 6.75
CA PHE A 78 -9.07 0.22 6.29
C PHE A 78 -7.74 0.61 6.92
N LEU A 79 -7.11 -0.31 7.63
CA LEU A 79 -5.80 -0.12 8.24
C LEU A 79 -4.73 -0.59 7.28
N ILE A 80 -3.87 0.32 6.84
CA ILE A 80 -2.67 0.00 6.05
C ILE A 80 -1.47 0.13 6.99
N ALA A 81 -0.57 -0.84 6.98
CA ALA A 81 0.57 -0.87 7.88
C ALA A 81 1.80 -1.53 7.22
N TYR A 82 2.97 -1.11 7.70
CA TYR A 82 4.21 -1.86 7.56
C TYR A 82 4.70 -2.33 8.93
N ILE A 83 5.33 -3.50 8.99
CA ILE A 83 6.04 -4.00 10.17
C ILE A 83 7.45 -4.41 9.77
N ASP A 84 8.43 -3.98 10.55
CA ASP A 84 9.81 -4.43 10.39
C ASP A 84 9.99 -5.87 10.87
N ASP A 85 10.59 -6.70 10.04
CA ASP A 85 10.73 -8.13 10.28
C ASP A 85 11.63 -8.44 11.47
N CYS A 86 12.68 -7.68 11.69
CA CYS A 86 13.63 -7.86 12.80
C CYS A 86 13.01 -7.38 14.12
N SER A 87 12.73 -6.10 14.23
CA SER A 87 12.34 -5.44 15.48
C SER A 87 10.87 -5.58 15.85
N ARG A 88 10.00 -5.98 14.91
CA ARG A 88 8.52 -5.90 15.06
C ARG A 88 7.98 -4.48 15.18
N LEU A 89 8.84 -3.47 15.07
CA LEU A 89 8.39 -2.08 15.05
C LEU A 89 7.50 -1.87 13.82
N VAL A 90 6.47 -1.07 13.98
CA VAL A 90 5.58 -0.63 12.90
C VAL A 90 6.05 0.76 12.47
N PRO A 91 6.81 0.88 11.36
CA PRO A 91 7.35 2.17 10.91
C PRO A 91 6.26 3.22 10.73
N TYR A 92 5.14 2.81 10.16
CA TYR A 92 3.92 3.61 10.11
C TYR A 92 2.70 2.75 9.82
N ALA A 93 1.57 3.16 10.37
CA ALA A 93 0.26 2.59 10.08
C ALA A 93 -0.82 3.65 10.26
N GLN A 94 -1.89 3.58 9.43
CA GLN A 94 -2.97 4.56 9.46
C GLN A 94 -4.26 3.97 8.94
N PHE A 95 -5.40 4.42 9.50
CA PHE A 95 -6.74 4.11 8.99
C PHE A 95 -7.14 5.07 7.89
N PHE A 96 -7.75 4.53 6.83
CA PHE A 96 -8.26 5.25 5.67
C PHE A 96 -9.74 4.91 5.42
N PRO A 97 -10.48 5.78 4.71
CA PRO A 97 -11.87 5.52 4.37
C PRO A 97 -12.05 4.60 3.16
N SER A 98 -10.97 4.21 2.50
CA SER A 98 -10.99 3.38 1.29
C SER A 98 -9.67 2.65 1.07
N GLU A 99 -9.71 1.54 0.31
CA GLU A 99 -8.56 0.72 -0.12
C GLU A 99 -7.87 1.29 -1.37
N LYS A 100 -7.63 2.60 -1.42
CA LYS A 100 -6.99 3.24 -2.58
C LYS A 100 -5.48 3.34 -2.38
N PHE A 101 -4.77 3.43 -3.50
CA PHE A 101 -3.32 3.61 -3.52
C PHE A 101 -2.86 4.86 -2.75
N ASP A 102 -3.67 5.93 -2.73
CA ASP A 102 -3.32 7.16 -2.02
C ASP A 102 -3.05 6.92 -0.52
N GLY A 103 -3.79 6.00 0.12
CA GLY A 103 -3.51 5.58 1.49
C GLY A 103 -2.17 4.86 1.62
N LEU A 104 -1.88 3.92 0.73
CA LEU A 104 -0.59 3.21 0.73
C LEU A 104 0.58 4.17 0.47
N ARG A 105 0.41 5.14 -0.43
CA ARG A 105 1.39 6.21 -0.68
C ARG A 105 1.73 6.97 0.60
N VAL A 106 0.71 7.42 1.35
CA VAL A 106 0.92 8.12 2.63
C VAL A 106 1.67 7.22 3.61
N VAL A 107 1.22 5.98 3.78
CA VAL A 107 1.87 5.05 4.72
C VAL A 107 3.31 4.76 4.33
N THR A 108 3.60 4.56 3.05
CA THR A 108 4.98 4.30 2.60
C THR A 108 5.88 5.51 2.82
N LYS A 109 5.43 6.70 2.48
CA LYS A 109 6.20 7.94 2.69
C LYS A 109 6.49 8.18 4.17
N GLU A 110 5.46 8.15 5.01
CA GLU A 110 5.61 8.35 6.45
C GLU A 110 6.51 7.30 7.09
N ALA A 111 6.40 6.04 6.65
CA ALA A 111 7.23 4.95 7.15
C ALA A 111 8.72 5.20 6.85
N VAL A 112 9.07 5.55 5.61
CA VAL A 112 10.47 5.78 5.24
C VAL A 112 11.03 7.07 5.85
N LEU A 113 10.21 8.09 6.08
CA LEU A 113 10.64 9.31 6.78
C LEU A 113 10.92 9.07 8.26
N ARG A 114 10.17 8.18 8.91
CA ARG A 114 10.27 7.92 10.36
C ARG A 114 11.32 6.88 10.72
N CYS A 115 11.52 5.90 9.87
CA CYS A 115 12.38 4.75 10.18
C CYS A 115 13.46 4.48 9.13
N GLY A 116 13.64 5.39 8.16
CA GLY A 116 14.55 5.19 7.03
C GLY A 116 13.99 4.17 6.03
N LYS A 117 14.71 3.95 4.93
CA LYS A 117 14.27 3.04 3.89
C LYS A 117 14.65 1.59 4.18
N PRO A 118 13.74 0.60 3.96
CA PRO A 118 14.09 -0.80 4.03
C PRO A 118 14.84 -1.24 2.77
N LYS A 119 15.55 -2.37 2.83
CA LYS A 119 16.12 -3.00 1.65
C LYS A 119 15.03 -3.70 0.81
N ARG A 120 14.02 -4.27 1.48
CA ARG A 120 12.94 -5.03 0.85
C ARG A 120 11.59 -4.72 1.48
N ILE A 121 10.55 -4.69 0.64
CA ILE A 121 9.15 -4.68 1.07
C ILE A 121 8.50 -5.96 0.56
N TYR A 122 7.87 -6.71 1.46
CA TYR A 122 7.12 -7.92 1.17
C TYR A 122 5.63 -7.66 1.36
N SER A 123 4.84 -7.85 0.31
CA SER A 123 3.40 -7.61 0.32
C SER A 123 2.63 -8.70 -0.41
N ASP A 124 1.32 -8.72 -0.28
CA ASP A 124 0.48 -9.55 -1.13
C ASP A 124 0.40 -9.02 -2.57
N ASN A 125 -0.36 -9.76 -3.41
CA ASN A 125 -0.66 -9.36 -4.77
C ASN A 125 -1.87 -8.39 -4.84
N GLY A 126 -2.23 -7.73 -3.74
CA GLY A 126 -3.31 -6.75 -3.71
C GLY A 126 -3.11 -5.63 -4.72
N LYS A 127 -4.21 -5.13 -5.29
CA LYS A 127 -4.18 -4.14 -6.38
C LYS A 127 -3.35 -2.90 -6.03
N ILE A 128 -3.39 -2.45 -4.78
CA ILE A 128 -2.65 -1.25 -4.34
C ILE A 128 -1.13 -1.49 -4.32
N TYR A 129 -0.68 -2.70 -3.98
CA TYR A 129 0.74 -3.08 -3.96
C TYR A 129 1.31 -3.37 -5.34
N ARG A 130 0.45 -3.63 -6.34
CA ARG A 130 0.84 -3.83 -7.75
C ARG A 130 0.78 -2.56 -8.58
N SER A 131 0.55 -1.39 -7.96
CA SER A 131 0.49 -0.13 -8.70
C SER A 131 1.85 0.22 -9.28
N GLU A 132 1.88 0.68 -10.53
CA GLU A 132 3.09 1.12 -11.21
C GLU A 132 3.81 2.23 -10.43
N VAL A 133 3.04 3.12 -9.79
CA VAL A 133 3.61 4.20 -8.97
C VAL A 133 4.40 3.66 -7.78
N LEU A 134 3.90 2.63 -7.08
CA LEU A 134 4.65 2.01 -5.98
C LEU A 134 5.91 1.31 -6.49
N GLN A 135 5.80 0.54 -7.58
CA GLN A 135 6.92 -0.17 -8.17
C GLN A 135 8.02 0.81 -8.57
N TYR A 136 7.63 1.90 -9.22
CA TYR A 136 8.54 2.96 -9.61
C TYR A 136 9.18 3.63 -8.39
N ALA A 137 8.40 4.04 -7.40
CA ALA A 137 8.91 4.68 -6.20
C ALA A 137 9.88 3.77 -5.42
N CYS A 138 9.56 2.48 -5.31
CA CYS A 138 10.46 1.50 -4.71
C CYS A 138 11.77 1.37 -5.48
N ALA A 139 11.71 1.31 -6.83
CA ALA A 139 12.91 1.24 -7.67
C ALA A 139 13.81 2.49 -7.50
N GLU A 140 13.24 3.68 -7.49
CA GLU A 140 13.95 4.94 -7.26
C GLU A 140 14.61 5.00 -5.88
N MET A 141 13.94 4.48 -4.85
CA MET A 141 14.50 4.38 -3.50
C MET A 141 15.53 3.23 -3.35
N GLY A 142 15.70 2.38 -4.37
CA GLY A 142 16.52 1.16 -4.27
C GLY A 142 15.92 0.09 -3.36
N ILE A 143 14.59 0.05 -3.23
CA ILE A 143 13.84 -0.93 -2.42
C ILE A 143 13.37 -2.07 -3.33
N THR A 144 13.69 -3.31 -2.99
CA THR A 144 13.17 -4.47 -3.70
C THR A 144 11.75 -4.78 -3.24
N LEU A 145 10.76 -4.64 -4.14
CA LEU A 145 9.37 -5.01 -3.88
C LEU A 145 9.16 -6.50 -4.21
N ILE A 146 8.76 -7.28 -3.21
CA ILE A 146 8.54 -8.72 -3.32
C ILE A 146 7.04 -9.00 -3.08
N HIS A 147 6.42 -9.72 -4.01
CA HIS A 147 5.03 -10.14 -3.84
C HIS A 147 4.94 -11.61 -3.42
N THR A 148 3.99 -11.92 -2.53
CA THR A 148 3.70 -13.31 -2.12
C THR A 148 3.36 -14.16 -3.35
N GLN A 149 3.87 -15.39 -3.37
CA GLN A 149 3.34 -16.37 -4.32
C GLN A 149 1.93 -16.79 -3.91
N PRO A 150 1.05 -17.10 -4.88
CA PRO A 150 -0.25 -17.66 -4.57
C PRO A 150 -0.10 -18.88 -3.64
N TYR A 151 -0.91 -18.92 -2.57
CA TYR A 151 -0.91 -20.00 -1.57
C TYR A 151 0.31 -20.06 -0.63
N ASP A 152 1.04 -18.96 -0.41
CA ASP A 152 2.04 -18.87 0.64
C ASP A 152 1.59 -17.98 1.83
N PRO A 153 0.68 -18.47 2.71
CA PRO A 153 0.13 -17.68 3.83
C PRO A 153 1.12 -17.46 4.98
N GLN A 154 2.20 -18.26 5.06
CA GLN A 154 3.09 -18.20 6.22
C GLN A 154 4.11 -17.06 6.17
N SER A 155 4.35 -16.50 5.00
CA SER A 155 5.33 -15.45 4.77
C SER A 155 4.94 -14.09 5.37
N LYS A 156 3.64 -13.85 5.67
CA LYS A 156 3.10 -12.61 6.25
C LYS A 156 2.68 -12.73 7.74
N GLY A 157 3.05 -13.79 8.41
CA GLY A 157 2.59 -14.09 9.77
C GLY A 157 2.89 -13.02 10.82
N LYS A 158 3.85 -12.11 10.60
CA LYS A 158 4.20 -11.03 11.53
C LYS A 158 3.21 -9.88 11.45
N ILE A 159 2.90 -9.41 10.24
CA ILE A 159 1.90 -8.36 10.02
C ILE A 159 0.49 -8.84 10.37
N GLU A 160 0.14 -10.10 10.07
CA GLU A 160 -1.13 -10.70 10.46
C GLU A 160 -1.30 -10.75 11.99
N ARG A 161 -0.22 -11.11 12.71
CA ARG A 161 -0.21 -11.10 14.17
C ARG A 161 -0.36 -9.68 14.72
N PHE A 162 0.26 -8.70 14.10
CA PHE A 162 0.08 -7.29 14.45
C PHE A 162 -1.38 -6.88 14.30
N PHE A 163 -2.02 -7.14 13.16
CA PHE A 163 -3.43 -6.83 12.96
C PHE A 163 -4.34 -7.52 13.98
N ARG A 164 -4.04 -8.79 14.31
CA ARG A 164 -4.78 -9.47 15.39
C ARG A 164 -4.60 -8.76 16.73
N THR A 165 -3.41 -8.26 17.03
CA THR A 165 -3.16 -7.47 18.26
C THR A 165 -3.97 -6.19 18.26
N VAL A 166 -4.06 -5.47 17.13
CA VAL A 166 -4.92 -4.30 16.99
C VAL A 166 -6.40 -4.66 17.22
N GLN A 167 -6.88 -5.73 16.59
CA GLN A 167 -8.27 -6.18 16.72
C GLN A 167 -8.63 -6.59 18.14
N THR A 168 -7.71 -7.24 18.88
CA THR A 168 -7.99 -7.77 20.20
C THR A 168 -7.70 -6.81 21.35
N ARG A 169 -6.85 -5.80 21.13
CA ARG A 169 -6.43 -4.87 22.19
C ARG A 169 -6.86 -3.42 21.95
N PHE A 170 -6.89 -2.97 20.72
CA PHE A 170 -7.25 -1.59 20.38
C PHE A 170 -8.74 -1.43 20.11
N TYR A 171 -9.36 -2.31 19.27
CA TYR A 171 -10.78 -2.16 18.92
C TYR A 171 -11.73 -2.21 20.13
N PRO A 172 -11.52 -3.05 21.17
CA PRO A 172 -12.38 -3.01 22.36
C PRO A 172 -12.37 -1.65 23.06
N LEU A 173 -11.28 -0.88 23.00
CA LEU A 173 -11.22 0.47 23.56
C LEU A 173 -12.08 1.46 22.78
N LEU A 174 -12.24 1.24 21.47
CA LEU A 174 -13.10 2.06 20.62
C LEU A 174 -14.60 1.78 20.85
N GLU A 175 -14.94 0.55 21.25
CA GLU A 175 -16.32 0.20 21.62
C GLU A 175 -16.75 0.90 22.92
N LEU A 176 -15.83 1.03 23.88
CA LEU A 176 -16.07 1.76 25.14
C LEU A 176 -16.22 3.26 24.92
N ASN A 177 -15.46 3.81 23.99
CA ASN A 177 -15.48 5.24 23.67
C ASN A 177 -15.31 5.42 22.14
N PRO A 178 -16.40 5.40 21.36
CA PRO A 178 -16.34 5.47 19.90
C PRO A 178 -15.76 6.79 19.40
N PRO A 179 -14.82 6.77 18.43
CA PRO A 179 -14.27 7.97 17.84
C PRO A 179 -15.32 8.67 16.96
N LYS A 180 -15.31 10.00 16.96
CA LYS A 180 -16.26 10.85 16.21
C LYS A 180 -15.81 11.15 14.79
N SER A 181 -14.54 10.93 14.48
CA SER A 181 -13.97 11.17 13.18
C SER A 181 -12.85 10.17 12.86
N LEU A 182 -12.44 10.14 11.60
CA LEU A 182 -11.29 9.35 11.16
C LEU A 182 -9.97 9.88 11.77
N ASP A 183 -9.86 11.19 11.91
CA ASP A 183 -8.68 11.83 12.49
C ASP A 183 -8.55 11.45 13.97
N GLU A 184 -9.64 11.51 14.72
CA GLU A 184 -9.66 11.08 16.12
C GLU A 184 -9.32 9.58 16.27
N LEU A 185 -9.81 8.72 15.35
CA LEU A 185 -9.44 7.31 15.32
C LEU A 185 -7.92 7.15 15.13
N ASN A 186 -7.34 7.89 14.18
CA ASN A 186 -5.91 7.83 13.88
C ASN A 186 -5.05 8.37 15.04
N GLU A 187 -5.41 9.48 15.64
CA GLU A 187 -4.70 10.03 16.81
C GLU A 187 -4.66 9.05 17.98
N ARG A 188 -5.82 8.44 18.31
CA ARG A 188 -5.91 7.42 19.37
C ARG A 188 -5.09 6.18 19.01
N PHE A 189 -5.11 5.77 17.74
CA PHE A 189 -4.37 4.62 17.26
C PHE A 189 -2.85 4.83 17.36
N TRP A 190 -2.35 5.99 16.94
CA TRP A 190 -0.91 6.28 17.02
C TRP A 190 -0.42 6.36 18.47
N ARG A 191 -1.20 6.93 19.36
CA ARG A 191 -0.89 6.93 20.80
C ARG A 191 -0.85 5.51 21.35
N TRP A 192 -1.86 4.70 21.06
CA TRP A 192 -1.91 3.30 21.46
C TRP A 192 -0.75 2.49 20.87
N LEU A 193 -0.42 2.70 19.58
CA LEU A 193 0.67 2.02 18.91
C LEU A 193 2.01 2.29 19.60
N GLU A 194 2.26 3.55 19.97
CA GLU A 194 3.48 3.94 20.66
C GLU A 194 3.54 3.39 22.09
N GLU A 195 2.50 3.60 22.88
CA GLU A 195 2.49 3.31 24.32
C GLU A 195 2.26 1.82 24.62
N GLU A 196 1.35 1.17 23.89
CA GLU A 196 0.87 -0.18 24.19
C GLU A 196 1.43 -1.26 23.26
N TYR A 197 2.11 -0.87 22.17
CA TYR A 197 2.74 -1.83 21.26
C TYR A 197 4.25 -1.64 21.16
N HIS A 198 4.74 -0.45 20.76
CA HIS A 198 6.17 -0.22 20.56
C HIS A 198 6.98 -0.29 21.84
N ARG A 199 6.43 0.16 22.97
CA ARG A 199 7.09 0.20 24.28
C ARG A 199 6.71 -0.94 25.23
N LYS A 200 6.02 -1.96 24.73
CA LYS A 200 5.73 -3.17 25.55
C LYS A 200 6.62 -4.33 25.16
N PRO A 201 7.04 -5.16 26.13
CA PRO A 201 7.79 -6.37 25.86
C PRO A 201 7.10 -7.29 24.86
N HIS A 202 7.85 -7.76 23.88
CA HIS A 202 7.33 -8.64 22.83
C HIS A 202 7.90 -10.05 22.97
N ALA A 203 7.02 -11.06 23.02
CA ALA A 203 7.41 -12.45 23.30
C ALA A 203 8.43 -13.05 22.31
N SER A 204 8.47 -12.57 21.06
CA SER A 204 9.44 -13.03 20.05
C SER A 204 10.74 -12.23 20.02
N LEU A 205 10.94 -11.30 20.96
CA LEU A 205 12.12 -10.45 21.08
C LEU A 205 12.82 -10.65 22.43
N ASP A 206 12.68 -11.85 23.01
CA ASP A 206 13.27 -12.21 24.29
C ASP A 206 12.98 -11.20 25.42
N GLY A 207 11.76 -10.69 25.41
CA GLY A 207 11.29 -9.73 26.41
C GLY A 207 11.67 -8.27 26.14
N LYS A 208 12.41 -7.99 25.06
CA LYS A 208 12.68 -6.61 24.61
C LYS A 208 11.44 -6.01 23.94
N THR A 209 11.38 -4.70 23.92
CA THR A 209 10.35 -3.98 23.20
C THR A 209 10.72 -3.78 21.71
N PRO A 210 9.76 -3.64 20.80
CA PRO A 210 10.04 -3.28 19.42
C PRO A 210 10.92 -2.03 19.28
N HIS A 211 10.65 -1.04 20.11
CA HIS A 211 11.41 0.21 20.14
C HIS A 211 12.87 0.00 20.56
N GLU A 212 13.14 -0.77 21.61
CA GLU A 212 14.52 -1.07 22.07
C GLU A 212 15.32 -1.80 21.00
N VAL A 213 14.72 -2.80 20.33
CA VAL A 213 15.41 -3.55 19.28
C VAL A 213 15.71 -2.64 18.08
N PHE A 214 14.77 -1.82 17.65
CA PHE A 214 15.01 -0.88 16.57
C PHE A 214 16.08 0.15 16.92
N GLN A 215 15.99 0.73 18.10
CA GLN A 215 16.93 1.78 18.56
C GLN A 215 18.35 1.24 18.73
N SER A 216 18.52 -0.03 19.12
CA SER A 216 19.85 -0.65 19.25
C SER A 216 20.63 -0.76 17.94
N GLN A 217 19.98 -0.58 16.80
CA GLN A 217 20.58 -0.69 15.48
C GLN A 217 20.38 0.58 14.63
N VAL A 218 19.96 1.71 15.23
CA VAL A 218 19.57 2.93 14.51
C VAL A 218 20.70 3.52 13.64
N GLU A 219 21.95 3.25 13.98
CA GLU A 219 23.11 3.68 13.20
C GLU A 219 23.18 3.05 11.79
N GLN A 220 22.48 1.94 11.58
CA GLN A 220 22.39 1.26 10.27
C GLN A 220 21.29 1.82 9.37
N VAL A 221 20.50 2.76 9.88
CA VAL A 221 19.35 3.32 9.15
C VAL A 221 19.82 4.20 8.01
N VAL A 222 19.33 3.94 6.82
CA VAL A 222 19.54 4.79 5.65
C VAL A 222 18.38 5.77 5.55
N TRP A 223 18.65 7.01 5.91
CA TRP A 223 17.65 8.08 5.91
C TRP A 223 17.43 8.66 4.51
N ILE A 224 16.23 9.17 4.29
CA ILE A 224 15.89 9.97 3.10
C ILE A 224 15.92 11.43 3.50
N GLU A 225 16.83 12.21 2.92
CA GLU A 225 17.03 13.61 3.24
C GLU A 225 16.22 14.56 2.36
N ASP A 226 16.01 14.18 1.08
CA ASP A 226 15.28 14.98 0.09
C ASP A 226 13.79 14.62 0.10
N ILE A 227 13.01 15.44 0.81
CA ILE A 227 11.55 15.26 0.93
C ILE A 227 10.84 15.60 -0.38
N ASP A 228 11.33 16.61 -1.12
CA ASP A 228 10.74 17.01 -2.39
C ASP A 228 10.92 15.93 -3.44
N TRP A 229 12.10 15.31 -3.49
CA TRP A 229 12.33 14.13 -4.31
C TRP A 229 11.43 12.96 -3.90
N LEU A 230 11.30 12.69 -2.59
CA LEU A 230 10.42 11.63 -2.08
C LEU A 230 8.96 11.89 -2.49
N ASP A 231 8.50 13.13 -2.48
CA ASP A 231 7.16 13.49 -2.96
C ASP A 231 7.03 13.24 -4.46
N ALA A 232 8.03 13.62 -5.23
CA ALA A 232 8.01 13.54 -6.68
C ALA A 232 7.99 12.11 -7.23
N ILE A 233 8.64 11.15 -6.55
CA ILE A 233 8.68 9.75 -7.00
C ILE A 233 7.34 9.03 -6.85
N PHE A 234 6.44 9.51 -5.99
CA PHE A 234 5.09 8.98 -5.80
C PHE A 234 4.03 9.63 -6.68
N LEU A 235 4.40 10.56 -7.57
CA LEU A 235 3.48 11.12 -8.55
C LEU A 235 3.23 10.14 -9.70
N LYS A 236 1.99 10.10 -10.20
CA LYS A 236 1.67 9.39 -11.44
C LYS A 236 2.38 10.06 -12.60
N ARG A 237 2.82 9.28 -13.59
CA ARG A 237 3.58 9.79 -14.74
C ARG A 237 2.85 9.50 -16.03
N GLU A 238 2.78 10.48 -16.90
CA GLU A 238 2.24 10.35 -18.25
C GLU A 238 2.93 11.31 -19.20
N HIS A 239 3.09 10.90 -20.47
CA HIS A 239 3.54 11.79 -21.53
C HIS A 239 2.35 12.31 -22.32
N ARG A 240 2.33 13.60 -22.59
CA ARG A 240 1.29 14.25 -23.42
C ARG A 240 1.92 15.20 -24.41
N LYS A 241 1.40 15.18 -25.65
CA LYS A 241 1.74 16.18 -26.64
C LYS A 241 0.94 17.46 -26.38
N VAL A 242 1.64 18.58 -26.31
CA VAL A 242 1.04 19.90 -26.14
C VAL A 242 0.42 20.34 -27.47
N LYS A 243 -0.85 20.74 -27.43
CA LYS A 243 -1.59 21.21 -28.60
C LYS A 243 -1.14 22.61 -29.02
N ALA A 244 -1.54 23.04 -30.24
CA ALA A 244 -1.21 24.35 -30.77
C ALA A 244 -1.74 25.52 -29.91
N ASP A 245 -2.82 25.29 -29.15
CA ASP A 245 -3.41 26.24 -28.23
C ASP A 245 -2.75 26.27 -26.83
N GLY A 246 -1.61 25.57 -26.66
CA GLY A 246 -0.91 25.52 -25.38
C GLY A 246 -1.57 24.61 -24.34
N THR A 247 -2.51 23.76 -24.74
CA THR A 247 -3.23 22.87 -23.82
C THR A 247 -2.80 21.42 -23.93
N ILE A 248 -3.02 20.68 -22.83
CA ILE A 248 -2.94 19.22 -22.77
C ILE A 248 -4.27 18.67 -22.22
N THR A 249 -4.58 17.43 -22.53
CA THR A 249 -5.71 16.71 -21.95
C THR A 249 -5.19 15.60 -21.02
N LEU A 250 -5.57 15.66 -19.74
CA LEU A 250 -5.26 14.65 -18.75
C LEU A 250 -6.55 14.27 -18.00
N ASN A 251 -6.86 12.97 -17.91
CA ASN A 251 -8.07 12.47 -17.24
C ASN A 251 -9.37 13.18 -17.70
N LYS A 252 -9.53 13.43 -18.98
CA LYS A 252 -10.66 14.16 -19.60
C LYS A 252 -10.75 15.64 -19.18
N GLN A 253 -9.74 16.19 -18.55
CA GLN A 253 -9.65 17.58 -18.13
C GLN A 253 -8.58 18.29 -18.97
N LEU A 254 -8.84 19.55 -19.37
CA LEU A 254 -7.88 20.41 -20.04
C LEU A 254 -7.02 21.17 -19.04
N TYR A 255 -5.73 21.27 -19.35
CA TYR A 255 -4.77 22.06 -18.61
C TYR A 255 -3.94 22.91 -19.56
N GLU A 256 -3.65 24.13 -19.18
CA GLU A 256 -2.71 25.03 -19.84
C GLU A 256 -1.29 24.75 -19.35
N VAL A 257 -0.34 24.75 -20.26
CA VAL A 257 1.08 24.66 -19.97
C VAL A 257 1.83 25.84 -20.60
N PRO A 258 3.05 26.17 -20.14
CA PRO A 258 3.81 27.27 -20.73
C PRO A 258 3.95 27.15 -22.25
N PRO A 259 3.78 28.24 -23.02
CA PRO A 259 3.79 28.24 -24.48
C PRO A 259 5.04 27.63 -25.12
N ARG A 260 6.17 27.66 -24.41
CA ARG A 260 7.43 27.06 -24.85
C ARG A 260 7.34 25.55 -25.17
N PHE A 261 6.31 24.87 -24.65
CA PHE A 261 6.10 23.45 -24.85
C PHE A 261 5.18 23.11 -26.04
N ILE A 262 4.62 24.10 -26.72
CA ILE A 262 3.70 23.88 -27.83
C ILE A 262 4.34 22.96 -28.88
N GLY A 263 3.61 21.91 -29.27
CA GLY A 263 4.05 20.93 -30.25
C GLY A 263 4.97 19.83 -29.71
N GLN A 264 5.51 19.99 -28.50
CA GLN A 264 6.40 19.03 -27.85
C GLN A 264 5.61 17.95 -27.10
N SER A 265 6.27 16.79 -26.89
CA SER A 265 5.81 15.76 -25.95
C SER A 265 6.48 16.01 -24.60
N ILE A 266 5.71 16.26 -23.55
CA ILE A 266 6.20 16.58 -22.21
C ILE A 266 5.86 15.46 -21.21
N GLU A 267 6.73 15.26 -20.23
CA GLU A 267 6.44 14.41 -19.07
C GLU A 267 5.60 15.18 -18.08
N LEU A 268 4.45 14.60 -17.74
CA LEU A 268 3.59 15.09 -16.70
C LEU A 268 3.73 14.18 -15.47
N ARG A 269 3.87 14.80 -14.30
CA ARG A 269 3.70 14.10 -13.03
C ARG A 269 2.56 14.74 -12.26
N TYR A 270 1.67 13.92 -11.68
CA TYR A 270 0.44 14.44 -11.08
C TYR A 270 -0.08 13.56 -9.95
N ASP A 271 -0.82 14.22 -9.06
CA ASP A 271 -1.65 13.59 -8.02
C ASP A 271 -2.94 14.42 -7.85
N GLU A 272 -3.63 14.25 -6.71
CA GLU A 272 -4.81 15.03 -6.37
C GLU A 272 -4.53 16.51 -6.07
N ARG A 273 -3.28 16.88 -5.79
CA ARG A 273 -2.86 18.26 -5.47
C ARG A 273 -2.61 19.08 -6.71
N GLY A 274 -2.09 18.47 -7.80
CA GLY A 274 -1.77 19.21 -9.00
C GLY A 274 -1.19 18.37 -10.14
N VAL A 275 -0.95 19.07 -11.26
CA VAL A 275 -0.32 18.52 -12.46
C VAL A 275 0.94 19.34 -12.75
N TYR A 276 2.06 18.67 -12.85
CA TYR A 276 3.38 19.28 -12.99
C TYR A 276 4.06 18.82 -14.25
N VAL A 277 4.77 19.75 -14.91
CA VAL A 277 5.59 19.47 -16.08
C VAL A 277 7.02 19.21 -15.63
N TYR A 278 7.60 18.11 -16.10
CA TYR A 278 8.95 17.71 -15.79
C TYR A 278 9.82 17.67 -17.05
N GLU A 279 11.07 18.12 -16.94
CA GLU A 279 12.15 17.98 -17.91
C GLU A 279 13.37 17.46 -17.16
N ASP A 280 14.03 16.42 -17.69
CA ASP A 280 15.22 15.80 -17.11
C ASP A 280 15.11 15.49 -15.60
N GLY A 281 13.93 14.99 -15.23
CA GLY A 281 13.63 14.63 -13.84
C GLY A 281 13.34 15.80 -12.88
N LYS A 282 13.40 17.05 -13.37
CA LYS A 282 13.13 18.26 -12.56
C LYS A 282 11.79 18.87 -12.91
N ARG A 283 11.06 19.32 -11.88
CA ARG A 283 9.84 20.10 -12.06
C ARG A 283 10.18 21.46 -12.65
N VAL A 284 9.63 21.78 -13.82
CA VAL A 284 9.90 23.03 -14.57
C VAL A 284 8.68 23.95 -14.67
N ALA A 285 7.47 23.40 -14.48
CA ALA A 285 6.24 24.20 -14.48
C ALA A 285 5.10 23.44 -13.76
N GLU A 286 4.05 24.16 -13.46
CA GLU A 286 2.74 23.62 -13.07
C GLU A 286 1.75 23.85 -14.20
N ALA A 287 0.97 22.80 -14.53
CA ALA A 287 -0.09 22.90 -15.51
C ALA A 287 -1.36 23.41 -14.82
N ILE A 288 -1.95 24.47 -15.38
CA ILE A 288 -3.09 25.17 -14.80
C ILE A 288 -4.38 24.61 -15.41
N ARG A 289 -5.34 24.22 -14.56
CA ARG A 289 -6.63 23.72 -15.05
C ARG A 289 -7.39 24.81 -15.80
N VAL A 290 -7.78 24.51 -17.04
CA VAL A 290 -8.59 25.41 -17.86
C VAL A 290 -9.99 25.51 -17.30
N ARG A 291 -10.43 26.73 -17.00
CA ARG A 291 -11.81 27.07 -16.71
C ARG A 291 -12.36 27.87 -17.92
N LEU A 292 -13.23 27.25 -18.71
CA LEU A 292 -13.73 27.85 -19.95
C LEU A 292 -14.46 29.17 -19.71
N GLU A 293 -15.08 29.35 -18.54
CA GLU A 293 -15.75 30.56 -18.12
C GLU A 293 -14.78 31.73 -17.92
N ASP A 294 -13.59 31.43 -17.33
CA ASP A 294 -12.58 32.47 -17.10
C ASP A 294 -11.92 32.90 -18.41
N ASN A 295 -11.73 31.97 -19.35
CA ASN A 295 -11.12 32.26 -20.66
C ASN A 295 -12.00 33.12 -21.58
N ALA A 296 -13.34 33.15 -21.39
CA ALA A 296 -14.25 34.02 -22.14
C ALA A 296 -14.05 35.52 -21.79
N HIS A 297 -13.44 35.81 -20.64
CA HIS A 297 -13.26 37.18 -20.13
C HIS A 297 -11.81 37.67 -20.15
N VAL A 298 -10.85 36.81 -20.53
CA VAL A 298 -9.41 37.17 -20.58
C VAL A 298 -9.17 37.98 -21.87
N LYS A 299 -8.82 39.26 -21.70
CA LYS A 299 -8.29 40.06 -22.82
C LYS A 299 -7.00 39.37 -23.32
N ARG A 300 -6.88 39.16 -24.64
CA ARG A 300 -5.84 38.39 -25.35
C ARG A 300 -4.39 38.76 -25.06
N HIS A 301 -4.09 39.69 -24.15
CA HIS A 301 -2.75 40.21 -23.84
C HIS A 301 -2.17 39.80 -22.49
N ARG A 302 -2.84 38.95 -21.69
CA ARG A 302 -2.25 38.44 -20.45
C ARG A 302 -2.23 36.92 -20.47
N SER A 303 -1.05 36.35 -20.79
CA SER A 303 -0.77 34.97 -20.50
C SER A 303 -0.73 34.77 -18.98
N PRO A 304 -1.34 33.71 -18.42
CA PRO A 304 -1.18 33.37 -17.00
C PRO A 304 0.27 33.03 -16.61
N PHE A 305 1.10 32.81 -17.64
CA PHE A 305 2.53 32.61 -17.48
C PHE A 305 3.25 33.93 -17.69
N ALA A 306 3.81 34.52 -16.63
CA ALA A 306 4.62 35.74 -16.76
C ALA A 306 5.77 35.50 -17.75
N ALA A 307 5.93 36.40 -18.69
CA ALA A 307 7.08 36.36 -19.60
C ALA A 307 8.36 36.47 -18.75
N VAL A 308 9.25 35.49 -18.87
CA VAL A 308 10.63 35.62 -18.36
C VAL A 308 11.25 36.78 -19.15
N PRO A 309 11.82 37.83 -18.53
CA PRO A 309 12.48 38.90 -19.25
C PRO A 309 13.58 38.31 -20.12
N GLY A 310 13.41 38.38 -21.44
CA GLY A 310 14.46 38.03 -22.38
C GLY A 310 15.64 38.96 -22.15
N LYS A 311 16.86 38.41 -22.14
CA LYS A 311 18.08 39.20 -22.26
C LYS A 311 17.94 40.04 -23.54
N GLU A 312 17.90 41.36 -23.38
CA GLU A 312 18.06 42.28 -24.48
C GLU A 312 19.42 41.99 -25.17
N GLY A 313 19.38 41.60 -26.42
CA GLY A 313 20.58 41.46 -27.21
C GLY A 313 21.16 42.83 -27.47
N GLU A 314 22.36 43.06 -26.99
CA GLU A 314 23.25 44.13 -27.47
C GLU A 314 23.43 43.97 -28.97
N HIS A 315 22.76 44.78 -29.75
CA HIS A 315 23.21 45.16 -31.09
C HIS A 315 23.91 46.50 -30.96
N GLY A 316 25.21 46.46 -30.74
CA GLY A 316 26.11 47.58 -30.94
C GLY A 316 26.43 47.74 -32.45
N VAL A 317 26.44 48.96 -32.85
CA VAL A 317 26.87 49.59 -34.11
C VAL A 317 28.08 48.98 -34.78
#